data_954bf18f44f4edc9f4814d08bfddbad7
#
_entry.id   954bf18f44f4edc9f4814d08bfddbad7
#
_cell.length_a   1.000
_cell.length_b   1.000
_cell.length_c   1.000
_cell.angle_alpha   90.00
_cell.angle_beta   90.00
_cell.angle_gamma   90.00
#
_symmetry.space_group_name_H-M   'P 1'
#
loop_
_entity.id
_entity.type
_entity.pdbx_description
1 polymer ?
#
loop_
_entity_poly.entity_id
_entity_poly.type
_entity_poly.pdbx_seq_one_letter_code
_entity_poly.pdbx_strand_id
1 'polypeptide(L)'
;MKRAVRTMLSLMLALAPIPAGAQSQGDDKVVNVARDDPDMAAAIAQARASLDQFLSLSEAPPTGTADYKLKVEVKDGDTSEHFWIIPFHKTATGFAGTLANEPQAVHNVTAGQELEFTRDDISDWGYTRNGRQVGSFTVCVLFKTISKEEADYYRENYGFDC
;
A
#
# COMPACT_ATOMS: atom_id res chain seq x y z
N MET A 1 -57.78 -52.83 -9.70
CA MET A 1 -57.28 -51.54 -9.14
C MET A 1 -55.79 -51.59 -8.98
N LYS A 2 -55.03 -51.00 -9.92
CA LYS A 2 -53.52 -50.96 -9.92
C LYS A 2 -53.12 -49.56 -9.57
N ARG A 3 -52.53 -49.35 -8.38
CA ARG A 3 -51.91 -48.06 -7.94
C ARG A 3 -50.53 -47.90 -8.54
N ALA A 4 -50.35 -46.88 -9.35
CA ALA A 4 -49.05 -46.49 -9.87
C ALA A 4 -48.32 -45.65 -8.80
N VAL A 5 -47.14 -46.12 -8.38
CA VAL A 5 -46.19 -45.36 -7.53
C VAL A 5 -45.38 -44.49 -8.44
N ARG A 6 -45.49 -43.16 -8.30
CA ARG A 6 -44.64 -42.18 -8.96
C ARG A 6 -43.40 -41.92 -8.07
N THR A 7 -42.27 -42.40 -8.51
CA THR A 7 -40.96 -42.10 -7.90
C THR A 7 -40.53 -40.71 -8.35
N MET A 8 -40.49 -39.74 -7.41
CA MET A 8 -39.85 -38.43 -7.65
C MET A 8 -38.33 -38.56 -7.50
N LEU A 9 -37.63 -38.35 -8.61
CA LEU A 9 -36.19 -38.28 -8.64
C LEU A 9 -35.76 -36.84 -8.29
N SER A 10 -35.34 -36.61 -7.04
CA SER A 10 -34.76 -35.31 -6.60
C SER A 10 -33.36 -35.18 -7.13
N LEU A 11 -33.15 -34.27 -8.09
CA LEU A 11 -31.85 -33.87 -8.61
C LEU A 11 -31.22 -32.90 -7.59
N MET A 12 -30.29 -33.39 -6.76
CA MET A 12 -29.45 -32.53 -5.92
C MET A 12 -28.36 -31.89 -6.79
N LEU A 13 -28.48 -30.58 -7.02
CA LEU A 13 -27.46 -29.76 -7.64
C LEU A 13 -26.38 -29.47 -6.60
N ALA A 14 -25.26 -30.18 -6.67
CA ALA A 14 -24.09 -29.89 -5.82
C ALA A 14 -23.42 -28.58 -6.29
N LEU A 15 -23.57 -27.51 -5.51
CA LEU A 15 -22.73 -26.32 -5.67
C LEU A 15 -21.31 -26.67 -5.23
N ALA A 16 -20.39 -26.76 -6.18
CA ALA A 16 -18.96 -26.82 -5.90
C ALA A 16 -18.51 -25.46 -5.33
N PRO A 17 -17.70 -25.42 -4.26
CA PRO A 17 -17.09 -24.17 -3.80
C PRO A 17 -16.11 -23.67 -4.84
N ILE A 18 -16.30 -22.43 -5.29
CA ILE A 18 -15.34 -21.70 -6.11
C ILE A 18 -14.09 -21.45 -5.24
N PRO A 19 -12.89 -21.90 -5.64
CA PRO A 19 -11.69 -21.55 -4.89
C PRO A 19 -11.53 -20.02 -4.92
N ALA A 20 -11.48 -19.40 -3.73
CA ALA A 20 -11.06 -18.02 -3.59
C ALA A 20 -9.66 -17.90 -4.24
N GLY A 21 -9.57 -17.12 -5.32
CA GLY A 21 -8.31 -16.87 -5.98
C GLY A 21 -7.33 -16.31 -4.96
N ALA A 22 -6.20 -16.98 -4.80
CA ALA A 22 -5.06 -16.44 -4.08
C ALA A 22 -4.69 -15.13 -4.77
N GLN A 23 -4.92 -14.00 -4.09
CA GLN A 23 -4.31 -12.74 -4.48
C GLN A 23 -2.81 -12.98 -4.35
N SER A 24 -2.09 -12.92 -5.45
CA SER A 24 -0.64 -12.89 -5.44
C SER A 24 -0.24 -11.62 -4.70
N GLN A 25 0.20 -11.77 -3.45
CA GLN A 25 0.99 -10.76 -2.77
C GLN A 25 2.21 -10.58 -3.66
N GLY A 26 2.30 -9.43 -4.35
CA GLY A 26 3.52 -9.05 -5.05
C GLY A 26 4.64 -9.07 -4.02
N ASP A 27 5.76 -9.72 -4.35
CA ASP A 27 6.97 -9.70 -3.54
C ASP A 27 7.36 -8.23 -3.32
N ASP A 28 7.06 -7.71 -2.11
CA ASP A 28 7.49 -6.39 -1.65
C ASP A 28 9.02 -6.44 -1.48
N LYS A 29 9.74 -6.19 -2.57
CA LYS A 29 11.20 -6.09 -2.51
C LYS A 29 11.59 -4.85 -1.71
N VAL A 30 12.22 -5.06 -0.58
CA VAL A 30 12.93 -3.99 0.12
C VAL A 30 14.15 -3.60 -0.71
N VAL A 31 14.12 -2.40 -1.27
CA VAL A 31 15.28 -1.82 -1.95
C VAL A 31 16.07 -1.03 -0.91
N ASN A 32 17.27 -1.52 -0.58
CA ASN A 32 18.19 -0.81 0.29
C ASN A 32 18.80 0.38 -0.48
N VAL A 33 18.39 1.59 -0.12
CA VAL A 33 19.05 2.83 -0.55
C VAL A 33 19.95 3.29 0.59
N ALA A 34 21.14 3.79 0.24
CA ALA A 34 22.05 4.34 1.23
C ALA A 34 21.36 5.47 2.03
N ARG A 35 21.58 5.51 3.36
CA ARG A 35 20.95 6.51 4.24
C ARG A 35 21.28 7.96 3.85
N ASP A 36 22.39 8.17 3.16
CA ASP A 36 22.93 9.45 2.70
C ASP A 36 22.69 9.71 1.20
N ASP A 37 21.80 8.96 0.55
CA ASP A 37 21.45 9.17 -0.86
C ASP A 37 20.77 10.55 -1.03
N PRO A 38 21.40 11.47 -1.80
CA PRO A 38 20.88 12.83 -1.94
C PRO A 38 19.54 12.90 -2.70
N ASP A 39 19.29 11.99 -3.63
CA ASP A 39 18.03 11.93 -4.36
C ASP A 39 16.89 11.49 -3.43
N MET A 40 17.16 10.52 -2.55
CA MET A 40 16.20 10.08 -1.55
C MET A 40 15.92 11.20 -0.53
N ALA A 41 16.94 11.89 -0.04
CA ALA A 41 16.78 13.03 0.85
C ALA A 41 15.93 14.15 0.21
N ALA A 42 16.16 14.45 -1.07
CA ALA A 42 15.38 15.44 -1.81
C ALA A 42 13.91 14.99 -2.00
N ALA A 43 13.66 13.72 -2.29
CA ALA A 43 12.31 13.16 -2.42
C ALA A 43 11.53 13.27 -1.10
N ILE A 44 12.14 12.92 0.02
CA ILE A 44 11.55 13.05 1.37
C ILE A 44 11.26 14.53 1.69
N ALA A 45 12.19 15.44 1.37
CA ALA A 45 11.98 16.87 1.59
C ALA A 45 10.79 17.40 0.75
N GLN A 46 10.65 16.96 -0.50
CA GLN A 46 9.53 17.32 -1.37
C GLN A 46 8.20 16.79 -0.82
N ALA A 47 8.16 15.53 -0.38
CA ALA A 47 6.98 14.95 0.24
C ALA A 47 6.55 15.74 1.49
N ARG A 48 7.49 16.05 2.39
CA ARG A 48 7.22 16.81 3.62
C ARG A 48 6.76 18.24 3.35
N ALA A 49 7.33 18.91 2.34
CA ALA A 49 6.94 20.27 1.95
C ALA A 49 5.50 20.35 1.41
N SER A 50 4.98 19.28 0.83
CA SER A 50 3.62 19.20 0.27
C SER A 50 2.63 18.40 1.11
N LEU A 51 3.02 17.92 2.29
CA LEU A 51 2.22 17.06 3.15
C LEU A 51 0.90 17.69 3.59
N ASP A 52 0.88 19.00 3.92
CA ASP A 52 -0.35 19.67 4.34
C ASP A 52 -1.40 19.72 3.24
N GLN A 53 -0.97 19.91 1.99
CA GLN A 53 -1.87 19.86 0.85
C GLN A 53 -2.44 18.45 0.66
N PHE A 54 -1.61 17.42 0.77
CA PHE A 54 -2.04 16.03 0.71
C PHE A 54 -3.04 15.69 1.82
N LEU A 55 -2.76 16.07 3.07
CA LEU A 55 -3.65 15.81 4.21
C LEU A 55 -5.02 16.48 4.02
N SER A 56 -5.03 17.71 3.51
CA SER A 56 -6.29 18.41 3.21
C SER A 56 -7.11 17.69 2.12
N LEU A 57 -6.45 17.15 1.09
CA LEU A 57 -7.11 16.36 0.05
C LEU A 57 -7.63 15.02 0.59
N SER A 58 -6.91 14.38 1.50
CA SER A 58 -7.32 13.10 2.09
C SER A 58 -8.55 13.24 3.00
N GLU A 59 -8.78 14.40 3.62
CA GLU A 59 -9.97 14.68 4.43
C GLU A 59 -11.23 14.96 3.60
N ALA A 60 -11.06 15.49 2.38
CA ALA A 60 -12.15 15.78 1.45
C ALA A 60 -11.76 15.32 0.04
N PRO A 61 -11.75 13.99 -0.22
CA PRO A 61 -11.24 13.43 -1.45
C PRO A 61 -12.03 13.91 -2.69
N PRO A 62 -11.39 14.52 -3.69
CA PRO A 62 -12.04 14.87 -4.93
C PRO A 62 -12.48 13.62 -5.72
N THR A 63 -13.49 13.78 -6.57
CA THR A 63 -13.93 12.71 -7.47
C THR A 63 -12.76 12.19 -8.33
N GLY A 64 -12.66 10.88 -8.47
CA GLY A 64 -11.60 10.22 -9.25
C GLY A 64 -10.28 10.03 -8.48
N THR A 65 -10.27 10.30 -7.17
CA THR A 65 -9.11 10.02 -6.31
C THR A 65 -9.40 8.88 -5.33
N ALA A 66 -8.39 8.09 -5.01
CA ALA A 66 -8.46 6.95 -4.10
C ALA A 66 -7.08 6.62 -3.50
N ASP A 67 -7.01 5.58 -2.65
CA ASP A 67 -5.78 4.95 -2.14
C ASP A 67 -4.82 5.92 -1.45
N TYR A 68 -5.38 6.85 -0.65
CA TYR A 68 -4.58 7.78 0.14
C TYR A 68 -3.76 7.03 1.19
N LYS A 69 -2.44 7.20 1.13
CA LYS A 69 -1.48 6.48 1.96
C LYS A 69 -0.33 7.37 2.42
N LEU A 70 0.21 7.06 3.58
CA LEU A 70 1.41 7.70 4.14
C LEU A 70 2.56 6.69 4.17
N LYS A 71 3.78 7.13 3.91
CA LYS A 71 4.98 6.32 4.10
C LYS A 71 5.67 6.75 5.38
N VAL A 72 5.91 5.81 6.28
CA VAL A 72 6.35 6.07 7.66
C VAL A 72 7.63 5.31 7.95
N GLU A 73 8.62 5.97 8.55
CA GLU A 73 9.81 5.33 9.08
C GLU A 73 9.49 4.66 10.43
N VAL A 74 9.78 3.37 10.53
CA VAL A 74 9.73 2.62 11.78
C VAL A 74 11.15 2.26 12.18
N LYS A 75 11.49 2.46 13.46
CA LYS A 75 12.82 2.19 14.02
C LYS A 75 12.77 0.99 14.98
N ASP A 76 13.81 0.17 14.88
CA ASP A 76 14.06 -0.97 15.78
C ASP A 76 15.55 -0.98 16.13
N GLY A 77 15.89 -0.38 17.29
CA GLY A 77 17.29 -0.10 17.66
C GLY A 77 17.98 0.80 16.62
N ASP A 78 19.08 0.30 16.04
CA ASP A 78 19.86 1.01 15.02
C ASP A 78 19.35 0.77 13.59
N THR A 79 18.32 -0.05 13.44
CA THR A 79 17.70 -0.38 12.15
C THR A 79 16.46 0.47 11.92
N SER A 80 16.19 0.85 10.67
CA SER A 80 14.92 1.48 10.30
C SER A 80 14.43 0.93 8.96
N GLU A 81 13.11 0.94 8.79
CA GLU A 81 12.43 0.52 7.58
C GLU A 81 11.24 1.45 7.31
N HIS A 82 10.89 1.65 6.03
CA HIS A 82 9.80 2.54 5.63
C HIS A 82 8.63 1.75 5.09
N PHE A 83 7.44 1.99 5.66
CA PHE A 83 6.22 1.27 5.35
C PHE A 83 5.14 2.19 4.80
N TRP A 84 4.35 1.68 3.87
CA TRP A 84 3.09 2.29 3.53
C TRP A 84 2.05 2.00 4.60
N ILE A 85 1.34 3.05 5.02
CA ILE A 85 0.23 3.00 5.97
C ILE A 85 -1.05 3.34 5.22
N ILE A 86 -1.97 2.37 5.15
CA ILE A 86 -3.27 2.50 4.49
C ILE A 86 -4.28 1.48 5.07
N PRO A 87 -5.49 1.88 5.47
CA PRO A 87 -5.93 3.26 5.65
C PRO A 87 -5.20 3.96 6.81
N PHE A 88 -5.30 5.28 6.88
CA PHE A 88 -4.81 6.06 8.01
C PHE A 88 -5.84 7.11 8.45
N HIS A 89 -5.71 7.62 9.66
CA HIS A 89 -6.53 8.71 10.21
C HIS A 89 -5.71 9.58 11.17
N LYS A 90 -6.21 10.80 11.42
CA LYS A 90 -5.64 11.70 12.43
C LYS A 90 -6.03 11.26 13.84
N THR A 91 -5.11 11.42 14.79
CA THR A 91 -5.32 11.27 16.23
C THR A 91 -5.12 12.62 16.94
N ALA A 92 -5.27 12.66 18.24
CA ALA A 92 -5.03 13.89 19.02
C ALA A 92 -3.56 14.34 19.00
N THR A 93 -2.62 13.41 18.80
CA THR A 93 -1.17 13.65 18.90
C THR A 93 -0.40 13.37 17.61
N GLY A 94 -1.06 12.90 16.55
CA GLY A 94 -0.44 12.53 15.30
C GLY A 94 -1.40 11.79 14.36
N PHE A 95 -1.05 10.59 14.02
CA PHE A 95 -1.79 9.74 13.10
C PHE A 95 -1.79 8.28 13.60
N ALA A 96 -2.74 7.50 13.11
CA ALA A 96 -2.72 6.05 13.22
C ALA A 96 -3.20 5.42 11.91
N GLY A 97 -2.77 4.18 11.66
CA GLY A 97 -3.22 3.46 10.47
C GLY A 97 -2.59 2.08 10.33
N THR A 98 -3.02 1.36 9.30
CA THR A 98 -2.65 -0.05 9.10
C THR A 98 -1.36 -0.15 8.28
N LEU A 99 -0.38 -0.89 8.81
CA LEU A 99 0.87 -1.21 8.14
C LEU A 99 0.59 -2.19 6.99
N ALA A 100 0.88 -1.75 5.75
CA ALA A 100 0.48 -2.47 4.54
C ALA A 100 1.51 -3.49 4.03
N ASN A 101 2.78 -3.34 4.41
CA ASN A 101 3.89 -4.15 3.89
C ASN A 101 4.44 -5.09 4.96
N GLU A 102 4.99 -6.25 4.54
CA GLU A 102 5.70 -7.16 5.45
C GLU A 102 7.06 -6.58 5.84
N PRO A 103 7.38 -6.51 7.17
CA PRO A 103 8.70 -6.10 7.63
C PRO A 103 9.80 -7.06 7.18
N GLN A 104 10.94 -6.51 6.77
CA GLN A 104 12.10 -7.27 6.35
C GLN A 104 13.32 -7.02 7.26
N ALA A 105 13.47 -5.79 7.76
CA ALA A 105 14.62 -5.36 8.53
C ALA A 105 14.30 -5.08 10.00
N VAL A 106 13.10 -4.62 10.32
CA VAL A 106 12.63 -4.40 11.71
C VAL A 106 11.76 -5.55 12.17
N HIS A 107 11.74 -5.83 13.49
CA HIS A 107 11.04 -6.98 14.07
C HIS A 107 10.02 -6.59 15.15
N ASN A 108 9.84 -5.28 15.37
CA ASN A 108 8.94 -4.74 16.39
C ASN A 108 7.54 -4.42 15.87
N VAL A 109 7.26 -4.67 14.59
CA VAL A 109 5.95 -4.48 13.94
C VAL A 109 5.63 -5.67 13.02
N THR A 110 4.36 -5.78 12.62
CA THR A 110 3.85 -6.83 11.72
C THR A 110 2.89 -6.23 10.69
N ALA A 111 2.83 -6.79 9.49
CA ALA A 111 1.85 -6.39 8.49
C ALA A 111 0.41 -6.54 9.00
N GLY A 112 -0.45 -5.60 8.65
CA GLY A 112 -1.82 -5.53 9.13
C GLY A 112 -1.98 -4.95 10.55
N GLN A 113 -0.88 -4.67 11.26
CA GLN A 113 -0.90 -4.01 12.56
C GLN A 113 -1.32 -2.55 12.41
N GLU A 114 -2.12 -2.05 13.36
CA GLU A 114 -2.33 -0.61 13.52
C GLU A 114 -1.10 0.02 14.19
N LEU A 115 -0.56 1.07 13.58
CA LEU A 115 0.60 1.80 14.04
C LEU A 115 0.22 3.24 14.33
N GLU A 116 0.60 3.75 15.52
CA GLU A 116 0.56 5.19 15.82
C GLU A 116 1.90 5.82 15.45
N PHE A 117 1.87 7.00 14.85
CA PHE A 117 3.06 7.71 14.39
C PHE A 117 2.85 9.23 14.39
N THR A 118 3.94 9.96 14.34
CA THR A 118 3.94 11.42 14.32
C THR A 118 4.18 11.95 12.91
N ARG A 119 4.03 13.26 12.72
CA ARG A 119 4.35 13.93 11.46
C ARG A 119 5.82 13.76 11.07
N ASP A 120 6.72 13.71 12.04
CA ASP A 120 8.16 13.63 11.81
C ASP A 120 8.59 12.25 11.28
N ASP A 121 7.80 11.21 11.55
CA ASP A 121 8.01 9.86 11.05
C ASP A 121 7.61 9.72 9.57
N ILE A 122 6.83 10.67 9.02
CA ILE A 122 6.36 10.62 7.63
C ILE A 122 7.50 10.97 6.68
N SER A 123 7.81 10.06 5.77
CA SER A 123 8.84 10.20 4.75
C SER A 123 8.27 10.41 3.33
N ASP A 124 7.01 9.99 3.08
CA ASP A 124 6.37 10.15 1.78
C ASP A 124 4.85 10.08 1.93
N TRP A 125 4.14 10.42 0.89
CA TRP A 125 2.70 10.25 0.76
C TRP A 125 2.31 9.92 -0.68
N GLY A 126 1.16 9.31 -0.87
CA GLY A 126 0.64 9.00 -2.20
C GLY A 126 -0.86 8.81 -2.22
N TYR A 127 -1.43 8.98 -3.39
CA TYR A 127 -2.82 8.62 -3.71
C TYR A 127 -2.95 8.36 -5.21
N THR A 128 -4.06 7.78 -5.65
CA THR A 128 -4.36 7.63 -7.07
C THR A 128 -5.32 8.72 -7.54
N ARG A 129 -5.11 9.22 -8.75
CA ARG A 129 -6.04 10.10 -9.46
C ARG A 129 -6.26 9.54 -10.88
N ASN A 130 -7.50 9.11 -11.17
CA ASN A 130 -7.85 8.49 -12.44
C ASN A 130 -6.89 7.33 -12.83
N GLY A 131 -6.52 6.50 -11.85
CA GLY A 131 -5.61 5.37 -12.04
C GLY A 131 -4.12 5.73 -12.11
N ARG A 132 -3.74 7.01 -11.95
CA ARG A 132 -2.33 7.44 -11.92
C ARG A 132 -1.90 7.79 -10.50
N GLN A 133 -0.66 7.41 -10.13
CA GLN A 133 -0.07 7.75 -8.84
C GLN A 133 0.25 9.26 -8.77
N VAL A 134 -0.06 9.87 -7.64
CA VAL A 134 0.33 11.25 -7.30
C VAL A 134 1.10 11.21 -5.99
N GLY A 135 2.19 11.95 -5.89
CA GLY A 135 3.15 11.79 -4.79
C GLY A 135 4.06 10.59 -5.01
N SER A 136 4.30 9.78 -3.98
CA SER A 136 5.19 8.60 -4.04
C SER A 136 6.60 8.94 -4.54
N PHE A 137 7.14 10.07 -4.11
CA PHE A 137 8.40 10.64 -4.58
C PHE A 137 9.59 9.70 -4.34
N THR A 138 9.60 9.02 -3.20
CA THR A 138 10.65 8.05 -2.86
C THR A 138 10.62 6.82 -3.76
N VAL A 139 9.45 6.42 -4.28
CA VAL A 139 9.34 5.31 -5.23
C VAL A 139 10.02 5.65 -6.55
N CYS A 140 9.90 6.88 -7.02
CA CYS A 140 10.58 7.34 -8.23
C CYS A 140 12.12 7.30 -8.12
N VAL A 141 12.66 7.49 -6.92
CA VAL A 141 14.10 7.31 -6.66
C VAL A 141 14.47 5.83 -6.78
N LEU A 142 13.67 4.94 -6.21
CA LEU A 142 13.90 3.49 -6.29
C LEU A 142 13.90 2.99 -7.74
N PHE A 143 13.11 3.57 -8.63
CA PHE A 143 13.09 3.20 -10.06
C PHE A 143 14.43 3.43 -10.77
N LYS A 144 15.33 4.26 -10.21
CA LYS A 144 16.69 4.43 -10.72
C LYS A 144 17.63 3.26 -10.36
N THR A 145 17.24 2.42 -9.39
CA THR A 145 18.06 1.34 -8.85
C THR A 145 17.60 -0.07 -9.27
N ILE A 146 16.42 -0.19 -9.86
CA ILE A 146 15.87 -1.44 -10.39
C ILE A 146 16.06 -1.54 -11.92
N SER A 147 15.79 -2.69 -12.51
CA SER A 147 15.87 -2.87 -13.96
C SER A 147 14.83 -2.02 -14.70
N LYS A 148 15.13 -1.71 -15.96
CA LYS A 148 14.17 -0.96 -16.79
C LYS A 148 12.85 -1.72 -16.94
N GLU A 149 12.91 -3.04 -17.13
CA GLU A 149 11.75 -3.91 -17.28
C GLU A 149 10.87 -3.88 -16.03
N GLU A 150 11.48 -3.89 -14.86
CA GLU A 150 10.78 -3.81 -13.58
C GLU A 150 10.15 -2.42 -13.37
N ALA A 151 10.88 -1.36 -13.68
CA ALA A 151 10.36 0.00 -13.61
C ALA A 151 9.19 0.21 -14.58
N ASP A 152 9.28 -0.29 -15.81
CA ASP A 152 8.21 -0.22 -16.80
C ASP A 152 6.98 -1.02 -16.35
N TYR A 153 7.15 -2.20 -15.73
CA TYR A 153 6.07 -2.95 -15.15
C TYR A 153 5.29 -2.15 -14.09
N TYR A 154 5.98 -1.43 -13.19
CA TYR A 154 5.33 -0.59 -12.19
C TYR A 154 4.63 0.62 -12.81
N ARG A 155 5.21 1.24 -13.86
CA ARG A 155 4.57 2.35 -14.58
C ARG A 155 3.27 1.93 -15.25
N GLU A 156 3.28 0.77 -15.91
CA GLU A 156 2.13 0.26 -16.68
C GLU A 156 1.02 -0.28 -15.78
N ASN A 157 1.37 -1.01 -14.73
CA ASN A 157 0.40 -1.74 -13.91
C ASN A 157 -0.06 -0.98 -12.67
N TYR A 158 0.75 -0.05 -12.15
CA TYR A 158 0.44 0.71 -10.93
C TYR A 158 0.32 2.22 -11.16
N GLY A 159 0.48 2.67 -12.38
CA GLY A 159 0.21 4.06 -12.78
C GLY A 159 1.26 5.08 -12.36
N PHE A 160 2.52 4.67 -12.11
CA PHE A 160 3.61 5.61 -11.82
C PHE A 160 4.03 6.39 -13.07
N ASP A 161 4.31 7.68 -12.91
CA ASP A 161 4.74 8.61 -13.97
C ASP A 161 6.22 8.98 -13.88
N CYS A 162 7.03 8.22 -13.17
CA CYS A 162 8.47 8.48 -13.01
C CYS A 162 9.42 7.57 -13.79
#